data_5d6917b653e22d5c4e1ebd0d5e14b004
#
_entry.id   5d6917b653e22d5c4e1ebd0d5e14b004
#
_cell.length_a   1.000
_cell.length_b   1.000
_cell.length_c   1.000
_cell.angle_alpha   90.00
_cell.angle_beta   90.00
_cell.angle_gamma   90.00
#
_symmetry.space_group_name_H-M   'P 1'
#
loop_
_entity.id
_entity.type
_entity.pdbx_description
1 polymer ?
#
loop_
_entity_poly.entity_id
_entity_poly.type
_entity_poly.pdbx_seq_one_letter_code
_entity_poly.pdbx_strand_id
1 'polypeptide(L)'
;MNEYDYHIGAEVHCTDARWGQLAKVVLEPETWRVTHLIVQTGLLLKEAHVVPVEVVTSATNKAIHLSLTTGELQQSTPYKEKHYEVPVESGQYGSYGRGDVLVNPQGSVITPHVPMQKVTMHEGVDQTLALLKKGTSVRNVNGEVGKLEHVITDAESNEVTHLVMRHGLILPHHLLIPVEIITEIGEDGIFIEATDDALKTLTHYSPENIASPDNASQSLPGSDFETGNGLTAEALVADRVATALRTHPVTADAVIEVVNQGGLVTLTGVVPDEKTRQTAEKIATQQDNVVKVVNDLVIRMGEYT
;
A
#
# COMPACT_ATOMS: atom_id res chain seq x y z
N MET A 1 -5.79 -14.76 16.26
CA MET A 1 -4.39 -14.59 15.80
C MET A 1 -4.02 -13.14 16.04
N ASN A 2 -2.92 -12.88 16.71
CA ASN A 2 -2.39 -11.53 16.83
C ASN A 2 -1.64 -11.23 15.52
N GLU A 3 -1.95 -10.11 14.90
CA GLU A 3 -1.26 -9.68 13.68
C GLU A 3 -0.47 -8.40 13.95
N TYR A 4 0.68 -8.26 13.29
CA TYR A 4 1.43 -7.03 13.23
C TYR A 4 1.16 -6.31 11.92
N ASP A 5 0.88 -5.01 12.00
CA ASP A 5 0.69 -4.12 10.86
C ASP A 5 1.90 -3.19 10.71
N TYR A 6 2.79 -3.54 9.80
CA TYR A 6 3.95 -2.74 9.46
C TYR A 6 3.60 -1.69 8.40
N HIS A 7 2.99 -0.57 8.82
CA HIS A 7 2.82 0.58 7.95
C HIS A 7 4.18 1.23 7.65
N ILE A 8 4.58 1.24 6.38
CA ILE A 8 5.86 1.82 5.97
C ILE A 8 5.76 3.34 6.04
N GLY A 9 6.44 3.92 7.02
CA GLY A 9 6.33 5.31 7.43
C GLY A 9 5.81 5.51 8.86
N ALA A 10 5.33 4.43 9.53
CA ALA A 10 4.92 4.48 10.93
C ALA A 10 6.05 4.91 11.85
N GLU A 11 5.69 5.53 12.97
CA GLU A 11 6.66 5.92 13.99
C GLU A 11 7.23 4.70 14.69
N VAL A 12 8.53 4.73 14.98
CA VAL A 12 9.22 3.67 15.73
C VAL A 12 9.60 4.21 17.11
N HIS A 13 9.16 3.50 18.13
CA HIS A 13 9.37 3.81 19.54
C HIS A 13 10.24 2.74 20.20
N CYS A 14 11.31 3.19 20.85
CA CYS A 14 12.09 2.41 21.78
C CYS A 14 11.44 2.47 23.16
N THR A 15 12.01 1.74 24.13
CA THR A 15 11.50 1.72 25.51
C THR A 15 11.62 3.04 26.24
N ASP A 16 12.58 3.88 25.82
CA ASP A 16 12.93 5.17 26.45
C ASP A 16 12.45 6.38 25.66
N ALA A 17 12.32 6.31 24.33
CA ALA A 17 11.86 7.43 23.52
C ALA A 17 11.45 7.00 22.09
N ARG A 18 10.77 7.91 21.39
CA ARG A 18 10.61 7.81 19.92
C ARG A 18 11.97 7.91 19.24
N TRP A 19 12.23 7.03 18.29
CA TRP A 19 13.53 6.99 17.62
C TRP A 19 13.49 7.43 16.15
N GLY A 20 12.47 7.02 15.38
CA GLY A 20 12.42 7.32 13.95
C GLY A 20 11.14 6.85 13.27
N GLN A 21 11.28 6.39 12.03
CA GLN A 21 10.18 5.86 11.22
C GLN A 21 10.62 4.58 10.50
N LEU A 22 9.66 3.68 10.27
CA LEU A 22 9.88 2.51 9.43
C LEU A 22 10.10 2.93 7.97
N ALA A 23 11.27 2.64 7.43
CA ALA A 23 11.62 2.95 6.05
C ALA A 23 11.35 1.79 5.10
N LYS A 24 11.69 0.56 5.53
CA LYS A 24 11.51 -0.67 4.74
C LYS A 24 11.27 -1.87 5.64
N VAL A 25 10.60 -2.87 5.09
CA VAL A 25 10.46 -4.22 5.67
C VAL A 25 11.33 -5.16 4.84
N VAL A 26 12.12 -5.99 5.52
CA VAL A 26 13.01 -6.98 4.92
C VAL A 26 12.42 -8.36 5.16
N LEU A 27 12.22 -9.10 4.09
CA LEU A 27 11.65 -10.44 4.16
C LEU A 27 12.47 -11.46 3.36
N GLU A 28 12.39 -12.70 3.76
CA GLU A 28 12.88 -13.84 3.02
C GLU A 28 11.84 -14.29 1.99
N PRO A 29 12.13 -14.20 0.67
CA PRO A 29 11.12 -14.46 -0.37
C PRO A 29 10.60 -15.91 -0.39
N GLU A 30 11.45 -16.87 0.00
CA GLU A 30 11.09 -18.31 -0.05
C GLU A 30 10.08 -18.69 1.06
N THR A 31 10.19 -18.07 2.23
CA THR A 31 9.38 -18.39 3.41
C THR A 31 8.32 -17.34 3.71
N TRP A 32 8.33 -16.21 3.01
CA TRP A 32 7.49 -15.05 3.28
C TRP A 32 7.62 -14.49 4.70
N ARG A 33 8.76 -14.73 5.33
CA ARG A 33 9.00 -14.33 6.71
C ARG A 33 9.71 -12.99 6.76
N VAL A 34 9.17 -12.06 7.53
CA VAL A 34 9.86 -10.80 7.86
C VAL A 34 10.99 -11.12 8.81
N THR A 35 12.20 -10.68 8.45
CA THR A 35 13.43 -10.92 9.22
C THR A 35 13.93 -9.66 9.90
N HIS A 36 13.86 -8.52 9.22
CA HIS A 36 14.37 -7.25 9.73
C HIS A 36 13.47 -6.09 9.32
N LEU A 37 13.58 -5.02 10.07
CA LEU A 37 13.03 -3.71 9.74
C LEU A 37 14.18 -2.74 9.48
N ILE A 38 14.04 -1.88 8.47
CA ILE A 38 14.95 -0.75 8.27
C ILE A 38 14.29 0.47 8.86
N VAL A 39 14.84 0.98 9.96
CA VAL A 39 14.34 2.15 10.66
C VAL A 39 15.25 3.33 10.39
N GLN A 40 14.67 4.47 10.07
CA GLN A 40 15.37 5.67 9.66
C GLN A 40 15.15 6.80 10.66
N THR A 41 16.24 7.49 11.04
CA THR A 41 16.19 8.68 11.90
C THR A 41 16.51 9.95 11.13
N GLY A 42 16.20 11.08 11.77
CA GLY A 42 16.65 12.40 11.33
C GLY A 42 15.86 13.04 10.19
N LEU A 43 15.74 14.35 10.27
CA LEU A 43 15.14 15.19 9.23
C LEU A 43 16.15 15.62 8.16
N LEU A 44 17.41 15.84 8.55
CA LEU A 44 18.47 16.39 7.69
C LEU A 44 19.54 15.35 7.32
N LEU A 45 19.97 14.53 8.29
CA LEU A 45 20.88 13.42 8.07
C LEU A 45 20.10 12.15 8.37
N LYS A 46 19.71 11.47 7.31
CA LYS A 46 18.93 10.24 7.40
C LYS A 46 19.90 9.08 7.67
N GLU A 47 20.03 8.72 8.94
CA GLU A 47 20.70 7.48 9.33
C GLU A 47 19.67 6.36 9.37
N ALA A 48 20.00 5.23 8.77
CA ALA A 48 19.15 4.06 8.76
C ALA A 48 19.86 2.88 9.40
N HIS A 49 19.10 2.10 10.16
CA HIS A 49 19.59 0.95 10.91
C HIS A 49 18.76 -0.29 10.61
N VAL A 50 19.44 -1.43 10.60
CA VAL A 50 18.82 -2.74 10.47
C VAL A 50 18.42 -3.23 11.87
N VAL A 51 17.14 -3.48 12.07
CA VAL A 51 16.56 -3.90 13.34
C VAL A 51 15.94 -5.28 13.16
N PRO A 52 16.37 -6.30 13.92
CA PRO A 52 15.77 -7.63 13.87
C PRO A 52 14.29 -7.58 14.26
N VAL A 53 13.44 -8.38 13.60
CA VAL A 53 11.99 -8.37 13.87
C VAL A 53 11.65 -8.89 15.26
N GLU A 54 12.52 -9.72 15.86
CA GLU A 54 12.34 -10.34 17.18
C GLU A 54 12.28 -9.33 18.33
N VAL A 55 12.76 -8.10 18.10
CA VAL A 55 12.69 -7.05 19.12
C VAL A 55 11.42 -6.21 19.04
N VAL A 56 10.55 -6.51 18.09
CA VAL A 56 9.24 -5.86 17.98
C VAL A 56 8.30 -6.42 19.04
N THR A 57 7.70 -5.54 19.83
CA THR A 57 6.73 -5.90 20.86
C THR A 57 5.30 -5.63 20.42
N SER A 58 5.10 -4.65 19.54
CA SER A 58 3.83 -4.39 18.87
C SER A 58 4.03 -3.59 17.60
N ALA A 59 3.18 -3.83 16.61
CA ALA A 59 3.16 -3.06 15.37
C ALA A 59 1.72 -2.79 14.95
N THR A 60 1.43 -1.52 14.73
CA THR A 60 0.13 -1.02 14.29
C THR A 60 0.32 -0.07 13.11
N ASN A 61 -0.75 0.29 12.43
CA ASN A 61 -0.73 1.28 11.34
C ASN A 61 -0.15 2.66 11.73
N LYS A 62 -0.01 2.96 13.03
CA LYS A 62 0.48 4.25 13.54
C LYS A 62 1.88 4.18 14.10
N ALA A 63 2.19 3.13 14.85
CA ALA A 63 3.43 3.03 15.60
C ALA A 63 3.90 1.58 15.74
N ILE A 64 5.21 1.42 15.80
CA ILE A 64 5.91 0.17 16.07
C ILE A 64 6.69 0.37 17.36
N HIS A 65 6.53 -0.55 18.30
CA HIS A 65 7.23 -0.54 19.57
C HIS A 65 8.29 -1.63 19.60
N LEU A 66 9.48 -1.27 20.08
CA LEU A 66 10.63 -2.13 20.21
C LEU A 66 10.97 -2.37 21.68
N SER A 67 11.52 -3.53 21.99
CA SER A 67 12.05 -3.85 23.31
C SER A 67 13.42 -3.22 23.59
N LEU A 68 14.03 -2.56 22.62
CA LEU A 68 15.34 -1.90 22.71
C LEU A 68 15.23 -0.47 23.23
N THR A 69 16.31 0.01 23.86
CA THR A 69 16.53 1.44 24.13
C THR A 69 17.08 2.14 22.89
N THR A 70 16.98 3.47 22.86
CA THR A 70 17.56 4.28 21.77
C THR A 70 19.08 4.08 21.63
N GLY A 71 19.78 3.89 22.75
CA GLY A 71 21.23 3.65 22.77
C GLY A 71 21.62 2.29 22.15
N GLU A 72 20.86 1.24 22.41
CA GLU A 72 21.07 -0.08 21.81
C GLU A 72 20.77 -0.06 20.31
N LEU A 73 19.71 0.61 19.91
CA LEU A 73 19.35 0.72 18.51
C LEU A 73 20.39 1.52 17.70
N GLN A 74 20.99 2.54 18.29
CA GLN A 74 22.08 3.31 17.68
C GLN A 74 23.34 2.47 17.43
N GLN A 75 23.53 1.38 18.19
CA GLN A 75 24.64 0.43 18.01
C GLN A 75 24.30 -0.70 17.02
N SER A 76 23.08 -0.79 16.55
CA SER A 76 22.66 -1.79 15.56
C SER A 76 23.34 -1.55 14.20
N THR A 77 23.29 -2.56 13.33
CA THR A 77 23.94 -2.51 12.02
C THR A 77 23.43 -1.34 11.18
N PRO A 78 24.31 -0.45 10.71
CA PRO A 78 23.90 0.64 9.83
C PRO A 78 23.48 0.10 8.46
N TYR A 79 22.39 0.65 7.93
CA TYR A 79 21.91 0.35 6.58
C TYR A 79 22.32 1.44 5.61
N LYS A 80 22.84 1.06 4.42
CA LYS A 80 23.18 2.00 3.34
C LYS A 80 22.79 1.43 1.99
N GLU A 81 22.23 2.30 1.15
CA GLU A 81 22.03 2.01 -0.27
C GLU A 81 23.17 2.62 -1.09
N LYS A 82 23.76 1.80 -1.95
CA LYS A 82 24.74 2.25 -2.94
C LYS A 82 24.24 1.92 -4.35
N HIS A 83 24.19 2.92 -5.20
CA HIS A 83 23.80 2.77 -6.59
C HIS A 83 25.05 2.70 -7.47
N TYR A 84 25.15 1.66 -8.27
CA TYR A 84 26.21 1.47 -9.24
C TYR A 84 25.61 1.47 -10.65
N GLU A 85 26.35 2.03 -11.59
CA GLU A 85 26.09 1.86 -13.02
C GLU A 85 27.05 0.79 -13.53
N VAL A 86 26.51 -0.35 -13.94
CA VAL A 86 27.29 -1.46 -14.50
C VAL A 86 26.95 -1.64 -15.97
N PRO A 87 27.91 -1.95 -16.83
CA PRO A 87 27.63 -2.27 -18.22
C PRO A 87 26.72 -3.50 -18.32
N VAL A 88 25.70 -3.44 -19.17
CA VAL A 88 24.88 -4.61 -19.47
C VAL A 88 25.73 -5.56 -20.30
N GLU A 89 26.03 -6.75 -19.78
CA GLU A 89 26.65 -7.82 -20.56
C GLU A 89 25.66 -8.37 -21.59
N SER A 90 25.51 -7.68 -22.70
CA SER A 90 24.79 -8.23 -23.84
C SER A 90 25.71 -9.20 -24.57
N GLY A 91 25.46 -10.49 -24.46
CA GLY A 91 26.20 -11.54 -25.16
C GLY A 91 26.18 -11.47 -26.70
N GLN A 92 25.78 -10.35 -27.26
CA GLN A 92 25.63 -10.08 -28.69
C GLN A 92 26.58 -9.00 -29.21
N TYR A 93 27.29 -8.27 -28.34
CA TYR A 93 28.38 -7.41 -28.78
C TYR A 93 29.67 -8.20 -28.70
N GLY A 94 30.26 -8.47 -29.89
CA GLY A 94 31.55 -9.17 -30.01
C GLY A 94 32.54 -8.58 -29.01
N SER A 95 33.39 -9.46 -28.44
CA SER A 95 34.41 -9.12 -27.45
C SER A 95 35.32 -8.01 -28.02
N TYR A 96 34.98 -6.76 -27.77
CA TYR A 96 35.87 -5.64 -27.97
C TYR A 96 36.82 -5.56 -26.80
N GLY A 97 38.10 -5.78 -27.05
CA GLY A 97 39.14 -5.64 -26.01
C GLY A 97 39.22 -4.19 -25.50
N ARG A 98 39.66 -4.03 -24.27
CA ARG A 98 39.91 -2.73 -23.65
C ARG A 98 41.00 -2.02 -24.48
N GLY A 99 40.60 -1.10 -25.42
CA GLY A 99 41.48 -0.39 -26.27
C GLY A 99 41.13 -0.44 -27.76
N ASP A 100 40.09 -1.18 -28.16
CA ASP A 100 39.62 -1.19 -29.53
C ASP A 100 38.96 0.13 -29.87
N VAL A 101 39.52 0.83 -30.84
CA VAL A 101 38.99 2.07 -31.37
C VAL A 101 38.24 1.74 -32.67
N LEU A 102 36.91 1.85 -32.60
CA LEU A 102 36.10 1.74 -33.83
C LEU A 102 36.15 3.05 -34.58
N VAL A 103 36.59 2.99 -35.83
CA VAL A 103 36.56 4.13 -36.78
C VAL A 103 35.58 3.84 -37.88
N ASN A 104 34.74 4.81 -38.22
CA ASN A 104 33.89 4.71 -39.39
C ASN A 104 34.73 4.87 -40.67
N PRO A 105 34.19 4.55 -41.89
CA PRO A 105 34.90 4.70 -43.15
C PRO A 105 35.37 6.13 -43.45
N GLN A 106 34.85 7.13 -42.72
CA GLN A 106 35.26 8.54 -42.81
C GLN A 106 36.33 8.93 -41.79
N GLY A 107 36.86 7.97 -41.01
CA GLY A 107 37.94 8.19 -40.05
C GLY A 107 37.51 8.78 -38.69
N SER A 108 36.20 8.90 -38.41
CA SER A 108 35.71 9.36 -37.09
C SER A 108 35.69 8.22 -36.09
N VAL A 109 36.14 8.52 -34.87
CA VAL A 109 36.10 7.58 -33.76
C VAL A 109 34.66 7.37 -33.33
N ILE A 110 34.19 6.12 -33.35
CA ILE A 110 32.89 5.73 -32.78
C ILE A 110 33.15 5.16 -31.40
N THR A 111 32.73 5.87 -30.37
CA THR A 111 32.65 5.30 -29.05
C THR A 111 31.38 4.44 -28.96
N PRO A 112 31.48 3.12 -28.79
CA PRO A 112 30.29 2.29 -28.61
C PRO A 112 29.53 2.75 -27.38
N HIS A 113 28.25 3.07 -27.55
CA HIS A 113 27.37 3.34 -26.41
C HIS A 113 27.06 2.01 -25.73
N VAL A 114 27.76 1.73 -24.65
CA VAL A 114 27.48 0.56 -23.83
C VAL A 114 26.27 0.91 -22.95
N PRO A 115 25.14 0.21 -23.09
CA PRO A 115 24.01 0.44 -22.19
C PRO A 115 24.42 0.13 -20.76
N MET A 116 24.15 1.06 -19.85
CA MET A 116 24.44 0.92 -18.42
C MET A 116 23.17 0.53 -17.69
N GLN A 117 23.27 -0.48 -16.82
CA GLN A 117 22.22 -0.88 -15.91
C GLN A 117 22.52 -0.33 -14.52
N LYS A 118 21.50 0.23 -13.86
CA LYS A 118 21.60 0.63 -12.47
C LYS A 118 21.39 -0.59 -11.58
N VAL A 119 22.39 -0.88 -10.74
CA VAL A 119 22.32 -1.93 -9.73
C VAL A 119 22.35 -1.26 -8.36
N THR A 120 21.43 -1.61 -7.50
CA THR A 120 21.38 -1.13 -6.12
C THR A 120 21.94 -2.22 -5.20
N MET A 121 22.95 -1.88 -4.42
CA MET A 121 23.48 -2.75 -3.37
C MET A 121 23.02 -2.25 -2.00
N HIS A 122 22.59 -3.17 -1.16
CA HIS A 122 22.11 -2.91 0.19
C HIS A 122 23.15 -3.38 1.20
N GLU A 123 23.86 -2.42 1.84
CA GLU A 123 24.80 -2.75 2.91
C GLU A 123 24.05 -2.94 4.24
N GLY A 124 24.40 -3.98 4.98
CA GLY A 124 23.78 -4.32 6.26
C GLY A 124 22.66 -5.36 6.16
N VAL A 125 22.24 -5.73 4.95
CA VAL A 125 21.22 -6.75 4.68
C VAL A 125 21.75 -7.73 3.63
N ASP A 126 21.42 -9.01 3.77
CA ASP A 126 21.77 -10.01 2.75
C ASP A 126 21.08 -9.72 1.42
N GLN A 127 21.80 -9.90 0.31
CA GLN A 127 21.31 -9.61 -1.03
C GLN A 127 20.22 -10.60 -1.52
N THR A 128 20.06 -11.73 -0.84
CA THR A 128 19.00 -12.72 -1.12
C THR A 128 17.63 -12.29 -0.55
N LEU A 129 17.63 -11.33 0.38
CA LEU A 129 16.41 -10.85 1.02
C LEU A 129 15.73 -9.77 0.19
N ALA A 130 14.41 -9.78 0.17
CA ALA A 130 13.62 -8.76 -0.48
C ALA A 130 13.39 -7.56 0.44
N LEU A 131 13.49 -6.35 -0.12
CA LEU A 131 13.25 -5.10 0.60
C LEU A 131 11.99 -4.43 0.09
N LEU A 132 10.98 -4.39 0.93
CA LEU A 132 9.72 -3.70 0.66
C LEU A 132 9.75 -2.29 1.19
N LYS A 133 9.51 -1.31 0.33
CA LYS A 133 9.43 0.13 0.68
C LYS A 133 8.07 0.71 0.32
N LYS A 134 7.71 1.81 0.94
CA LYS A 134 6.48 2.55 0.58
C LYS A 134 6.51 2.94 -0.90
N GLY A 135 5.41 2.66 -1.59
CA GLY A 135 5.28 2.96 -3.01
C GLY A 135 5.92 1.94 -3.95
N THR A 136 6.40 0.78 -3.45
CA THR A 136 6.77 -0.34 -4.33
C THR A 136 5.60 -0.67 -5.24
N SER A 137 5.84 -0.79 -6.55
CA SER A 137 4.82 -1.09 -7.55
C SER A 137 4.22 -2.48 -7.31
N VAL A 138 2.90 -2.57 -7.29
CA VAL A 138 2.19 -3.85 -7.38
C VAL A 138 1.65 -3.98 -8.81
N ARG A 139 1.95 -5.10 -9.45
CA ARG A 139 1.66 -5.35 -10.87
C ARG A 139 0.93 -6.66 -11.07
N ASN A 140 0.06 -6.68 -12.05
CA ASN A 140 -0.49 -7.91 -12.62
C ASN A 140 -0.09 -8.04 -14.09
N VAL A 141 -0.68 -9.00 -14.81
CA VAL A 141 -0.42 -9.22 -16.25
C VAL A 141 -0.76 -8.02 -17.13
N ASN A 142 -1.62 -7.11 -16.67
CA ASN A 142 -2.05 -5.91 -17.40
C ASN A 142 -1.19 -4.68 -17.10
N GLY A 143 -0.33 -4.73 -16.08
CA GLY A 143 0.56 -3.63 -15.68
C GLY A 143 0.48 -3.27 -14.21
N GLU A 144 0.79 -2.02 -13.88
CA GLU A 144 0.75 -1.53 -12.49
C GLU A 144 -0.69 -1.31 -12.03
N VAL A 145 -1.06 -1.96 -10.91
CA VAL A 145 -2.40 -1.89 -10.31
C VAL A 145 -2.44 -1.10 -9.01
N GLY A 146 -1.29 -0.85 -8.39
CA GLY A 146 -1.23 -0.07 -7.17
C GLY A 146 0.16 0.06 -6.58
N LYS A 147 0.22 0.57 -5.35
CA LYS A 147 1.46 0.82 -4.60
C LYS A 147 1.36 0.23 -3.20
N LEU A 148 2.43 -0.43 -2.76
CA LEU A 148 2.54 -0.99 -1.41
C LEU A 148 2.54 0.12 -0.35
N GLU A 149 1.82 -0.09 0.75
CA GLU A 149 1.84 0.78 1.93
C GLU A 149 2.10 0.03 3.24
N HIS A 150 1.52 -1.19 3.43
CA HIS A 150 1.71 -1.97 4.65
C HIS A 150 2.08 -3.41 4.35
N VAL A 151 2.70 -4.05 5.34
CA VAL A 151 2.96 -5.49 5.39
C VAL A 151 2.31 -6.02 6.66
N ILE A 152 1.39 -6.97 6.53
CA ILE A 152 0.70 -7.61 7.64
C ILE A 152 1.31 -8.98 7.86
N THR A 153 1.65 -9.28 9.11
CA THR A 153 2.24 -10.56 9.48
C THR A 153 1.50 -11.18 10.65
N ASP A 154 1.57 -12.49 10.75
CA ASP A 154 1.28 -13.17 12.01
C ASP A 154 2.35 -12.80 13.06
N ALA A 155 1.91 -12.44 14.27
CA ALA A 155 2.81 -11.91 15.30
C ALA A 155 3.71 -12.98 15.97
N GLU A 156 3.39 -14.26 15.82
CA GLU A 156 4.16 -15.36 16.42
C GLU A 156 5.21 -15.89 15.44
N SER A 157 4.83 -16.10 14.18
CA SER A 157 5.71 -16.65 13.14
C SER A 157 6.48 -15.56 12.38
N ASN A 158 6.02 -14.31 12.38
CA ASN A 158 6.47 -13.21 11.52
C ASN A 158 6.27 -13.48 10.02
N GLU A 159 5.43 -14.46 9.65
CA GLU A 159 5.09 -14.74 8.27
C GLU A 159 4.10 -13.70 7.75
N VAL A 160 4.33 -13.24 6.53
CA VAL A 160 3.43 -12.29 5.85
C VAL A 160 2.13 -13.00 5.52
N THR A 161 1.02 -12.45 6.01
CA THR A 161 -0.33 -12.92 5.68
C THR A 161 -0.94 -12.11 4.55
N HIS A 162 -0.73 -10.79 4.59
CA HIS A 162 -1.26 -9.87 3.59
C HIS A 162 -0.30 -8.71 3.32
N LEU A 163 -0.42 -8.15 2.12
CA LEU A 163 0.11 -6.82 1.80
C LEU A 163 -1.05 -5.84 1.66
N VAL A 164 -0.87 -4.60 2.09
CA VAL A 164 -1.84 -3.54 1.84
C VAL A 164 -1.37 -2.71 0.67
N MET A 165 -2.16 -2.71 -0.37
CA MET A 165 -1.93 -1.94 -1.58
C MET A 165 -2.88 -0.76 -1.65
N ARG A 166 -2.34 0.42 -1.92
CA ARG A 166 -3.12 1.58 -2.33
C ARG A 166 -3.43 1.47 -3.82
N HIS A 167 -4.70 1.34 -4.15
CA HIS A 167 -5.23 1.23 -5.51
C HIS A 167 -6.04 2.48 -5.87
N GLY A 168 -5.96 2.92 -7.13
CA GLY A 168 -6.69 4.09 -7.63
C GLY A 168 -5.92 5.41 -7.53
N LEU A 169 -6.10 6.27 -8.55
CA LEU A 169 -5.41 7.57 -8.68
C LEU A 169 -6.19 8.73 -8.06
N ILE A 170 -7.52 8.72 -8.18
CA ILE A 170 -8.38 9.85 -7.77
C ILE A 170 -8.99 9.62 -6.39
N LEU A 171 -9.46 8.40 -6.14
CA LEU A 171 -9.97 7.94 -4.84
C LEU A 171 -9.20 6.69 -4.46
N PRO A 172 -8.12 6.83 -3.70
CA PRO A 172 -7.32 5.68 -3.33
C PRO A 172 -8.07 4.80 -2.34
N HIS A 173 -8.21 3.53 -2.68
CA HIS A 173 -8.69 2.48 -1.79
C HIS A 173 -7.49 1.66 -1.32
N HIS A 174 -7.56 1.16 -0.09
CA HIS A 174 -6.58 0.25 0.45
C HIS A 174 -7.13 -1.17 0.38
N LEU A 175 -6.46 -2.02 -0.39
CA LEU A 175 -6.85 -3.41 -0.60
C LEU A 175 -5.90 -4.34 0.14
N LEU A 176 -6.47 -5.36 0.79
CA LEU A 176 -5.71 -6.48 1.36
C LEU A 176 -5.39 -7.47 0.24
N ILE A 177 -4.11 -7.65 -0.03
CA ILE A 177 -3.59 -8.63 -0.98
C ILE A 177 -3.11 -9.84 -0.19
N PRO A 178 -3.81 -10.97 -0.22
CA PRO A 178 -3.35 -12.18 0.45
C PRO A 178 -2.06 -12.69 -0.21
N VAL A 179 -1.16 -13.24 0.61
CA VAL A 179 0.17 -13.69 0.14
C VAL A 179 0.08 -14.76 -0.95
N GLU A 180 -0.97 -15.57 -0.93
CA GLU A 180 -1.19 -16.68 -1.85
C GLU A 180 -1.33 -16.27 -3.32
N ILE A 181 -1.73 -15.03 -3.60
CA ILE A 181 -1.82 -14.52 -4.98
C ILE A 181 -0.58 -13.77 -5.42
N ILE A 182 0.45 -13.65 -4.55
CA ILE A 182 1.71 -13.00 -4.90
C ILE A 182 2.63 -14.04 -5.52
N THR A 183 3.07 -13.81 -6.73
CA THR A 183 3.92 -14.75 -7.48
C THR A 183 5.39 -14.43 -7.39
N GLU A 184 5.74 -13.15 -7.25
CA GLU A 184 7.14 -12.71 -7.22
C GLU A 184 7.28 -11.38 -6.47
N ILE A 185 8.39 -11.25 -5.72
CA ILE A 185 8.87 -9.98 -5.17
C ILE A 185 10.29 -9.75 -5.68
N GLY A 186 10.50 -8.63 -6.36
CA GLY A 186 11.80 -8.26 -6.90
C GLY A 186 12.05 -6.75 -6.86
N GLU A 187 13.19 -6.34 -7.43
CA GLU A 187 13.54 -4.92 -7.54
C GLU A 187 12.54 -4.13 -8.37
N ASP A 188 11.91 -4.76 -9.36
CA ASP A 188 10.91 -4.18 -10.26
C ASP A 188 9.53 -4.03 -9.63
N GLY A 189 9.30 -4.64 -8.47
CA GLY A 189 8.05 -4.58 -7.73
C GLY A 189 7.53 -5.93 -7.26
N ILE A 190 6.24 -5.94 -6.94
CA ILE A 190 5.49 -7.11 -6.47
C ILE A 190 4.57 -7.54 -7.60
N PHE A 191 4.64 -8.82 -7.99
CA PHE A 191 3.78 -9.38 -9.03
C PHE A 191 2.69 -10.25 -8.40
N ILE A 192 1.45 -10.05 -8.86
CA ILE A 192 0.27 -10.76 -8.34
C ILE A 192 -0.46 -11.47 -9.47
N GLU A 193 -0.98 -12.65 -9.17
CA GLU A 193 -1.87 -13.41 -10.07
C GLU A 193 -3.33 -13.04 -9.78
N ALA A 194 -3.72 -11.81 -10.16
CA ALA A 194 -5.09 -11.33 -10.04
C ALA A 194 -5.46 -10.48 -11.25
N THR A 195 -6.65 -10.69 -11.80
CA THR A 195 -7.20 -9.81 -12.83
C THR A 195 -7.75 -8.53 -12.21
N ASP A 196 -7.93 -7.50 -13.03
CA ASP A 196 -8.49 -6.22 -12.56
C ASP A 196 -9.91 -6.39 -11.97
N ASP A 197 -10.68 -7.37 -12.46
CA ASP A 197 -11.99 -7.68 -11.88
C ASP A 197 -11.88 -8.45 -10.56
N ALA A 198 -10.89 -9.32 -10.40
CA ALA A 198 -10.61 -9.99 -9.14
C ALA A 198 -10.18 -9.00 -8.05
N LEU A 199 -9.45 -7.96 -8.40
CA LEU A 199 -9.05 -6.89 -7.46
C LEU A 199 -10.26 -6.17 -6.84
N LYS A 200 -11.37 -6.03 -7.57
CA LYS A 200 -12.61 -5.41 -7.07
C LYS A 200 -13.31 -6.23 -5.99
N THR A 201 -12.99 -7.52 -5.90
CA THR A 201 -13.57 -8.45 -4.91
C THR A 201 -12.70 -8.62 -3.66
N LEU A 202 -11.48 -8.04 -3.67
CA LEU A 202 -10.59 -8.10 -2.52
C LEU A 202 -11.13 -7.28 -1.34
N THR A 203 -10.82 -7.75 -0.16
CA THR A 203 -11.21 -7.09 1.08
C THR A 203 -10.53 -5.72 1.20
N HIS A 204 -11.31 -4.71 1.58
CA HIS A 204 -10.77 -3.40 1.92
C HIS A 204 -10.02 -3.48 3.25
N TYR A 205 -8.83 -2.90 3.28
CA TYR A 205 -8.07 -2.77 4.51
C TYR A 205 -8.73 -1.73 5.43
N SER A 206 -8.92 -2.12 6.70
CA SER A 206 -9.26 -1.22 7.80
C SER A 206 -8.33 -1.53 8.97
N PRO A 207 -7.72 -0.53 9.61
CA PRO A 207 -6.86 -0.75 10.77
C PRO A 207 -7.57 -1.45 11.94
N GLU A 208 -8.89 -1.30 12.02
CA GLU A 208 -9.72 -1.88 13.08
C GLU A 208 -9.88 -3.40 12.91
N ASN A 209 -9.77 -3.91 11.68
CA ASN A 209 -9.90 -5.34 11.39
C ASN A 209 -8.66 -6.15 11.81
N ILE A 210 -7.51 -5.49 11.99
CA ILE A 210 -6.21 -6.12 12.29
C ILE A 210 -5.86 -6.02 13.78
N ALA A 211 -6.37 -5.02 14.49
CA ALA A 211 -5.96 -4.70 15.87
C ALA A 211 -6.74 -5.42 16.99
N SER A 212 -7.64 -6.37 16.71
CA SER A 212 -8.52 -6.94 17.75
C SER A 212 -8.51 -8.46 17.82
N PRO A 213 -7.67 -9.08 18.68
CA PRO A 213 -7.87 -10.48 19.06
C PRO A 213 -9.01 -10.70 20.05
N ASP A 214 -9.60 -9.64 20.65
CA ASP A 214 -10.56 -9.77 21.76
C ASP A 214 -12.04 -9.66 21.37
N ASN A 215 -12.41 -9.55 20.10
CA ASN A 215 -13.82 -9.46 19.69
C ASN A 215 -14.47 -10.80 19.28
N ALA A 216 -13.80 -11.93 19.52
CA ALA A 216 -14.42 -13.26 19.30
C ALA A 216 -15.33 -13.72 20.46
N SER A 217 -15.52 -12.94 21.53
CA SER A 217 -16.26 -13.40 22.71
C SER A 217 -17.04 -12.30 23.43
N GLN A 218 -17.88 -11.54 22.70
CA GLN A 218 -19.03 -10.89 23.32
C GLN A 218 -20.25 -10.97 22.41
N SER A 219 -20.77 -12.16 22.29
CA SER A 219 -22.15 -12.40 21.86
C SER A 219 -23.07 -11.96 23.00
N LEU A 220 -23.68 -10.81 22.90
CA LEU A 220 -24.88 -10.50 23.66
C LEU A 220 -26.04 -11.36 23.11
N PRO A 221 -26.83 -12.01 23.98
CA PRO A 221 -27.92 -12.86 23.52
C PRO A 221 -29.14 -12.02 23.12
N GLY A 222 -29.60 -12.26 21.91
CA GLY A 222 -30.96 -11.94 21.52
C GLY A 222 -31.15 -10.83 20.50
N SER A 223 -30.97 -11.17 19.22
CA SER A 223 -31.93 -10.83 18.18
C SER A 223 -31.54 -11.62 16.90
N ASP A 224 -32.39 -12.60 16.58
CA ASP A 224 -32.35 -13.33 15.33
C ASP A 224 -32.56 -12.35 14.16
N PHE A 225 -31.53 -12.19 13.32
CA PHE A 225 -31.69 -11.83 11.92
C PHE A 225 -30.51 -12.46 11.15
N GLU A 226 -30.80 -13.62 10.57
CA GLU A 226 -30.04 -14.15 9.44
C GLU A 226 -30.12 -13.16 8.27
N THR A 227 -29.00 -12.64 7.84
CA THR A 227 -28.76 -12.34 6.42
C THR A 227 -27.26 -12.29 6.18
N GLY A 228 -26.77 -13.25 5.40
CA GLY A 228 -25.40 -13.27 4.91
C GLY A 228 -25.12 -12.07 4.01
N ASN A 229 -24.12 -11.32 4.40
CA ASN A 229 -23.13 -10.60 3.60
C ASN A 229 -22.31 -9.79 4.60
N GLY A 230 -21.02 -10.08 4.74
CA GLY A 230 -20.09 -9.37 5.63
C GLY A 230 -19.82 -7.94 5.18
N LEU A 231 -20.82 -7.06 5.30
CA LEU A 231 -20.67 -5.63 5.09
C LEU A 231 -20.22 -4.99 6.41
N THR A 232 -19.12 -4.26 6.40
CA THR A 232 -18.69 -3.43 7.52
C THR A 232 -19.74 -2.35 7.84
N ALA A 233 -19.77 -1.84 9.08
CA ALA A 233 -20.68 -0.74 9.46
C ALA A 233 -20.54 0.47 8.52
N GLU A 234 -19.35 0.74 8.02
CA GLU A 234 -19.09 1.82 7.04
C GLU A 234 -19.67 1.51 5.66
N ALA A 235 -19.54 0.27 5.20
CA ALA A 235 -20.14 -0.20 3.94
C ALA A 235 -21.67 -0.19 4.02
N LEU A 236 -22.25 -0.51 5.19
CA LEU A 236 -23.69 -0.42 5.42
C LEU A 236 -24.21 1.02 5.34
N VAL A 237 -23.46 2.01 5.84
CA VAL A 237 -23.83 3.42 5.72
C VAL A 237 -23.74 3.87 4.26
N ALA A 238 -22.65 3.53 3.58
CA ALA A 238 -22.47 3.86 2.15
C ALA A 238 -23.55 3.23 1.27
N ASP A 239 -23.88 1.95 1.49
CA ASP A 239 -24.95 1.24 0.76
C ASP A 239 -26.33 1.84 1.04
N ARG A 240 -26.62 2.23 2.29
CA ARG A 240 -27.85 2.89 2.67
C ARG A 240 -28.01 4.24 1.97
N VAL A 241 -26.95 5.07 1.96
CA VAL A 241 -26.93 6.34 1.23
C VAL A 241 -27.11 6.10 -0.27
N ALA A 242 -26.38 5.15 -0.85
CA ALA A 242 -26.47 4.80 -2.27
C ALA A 242 -27.89 4.30 -2.65
N THR A 243 -28.49 3.49 -1.80
CA THR A 243 -29.88 3.02 -2.00
C THR A 243 -30.89 4.16 -1.92
N ALA A 244 -30.73 5.06 -0.93
CA ALA A 244 -31.58 6.23 -0.81
C ALA A 244 -31.48 7.17 -2.03
N LEU A 245 -30.29 7.34 -2.58
CA LEU A 245 -30.05 8.10 -3.81
C LEU A 245 -30.68 7.46 -5.04
N ARG A 246 -30.61 6.13 -5.19
CA ARG A 246 -31.20 5.39 -6.31
C ARG A 246 -32.72 5.34 -6.26
N THR A 247 -33.31 5.37 -5.07
CA THR A 247 -34.76 5.31 -4.90
C THR A 247 -35.45 6.70 -5.00
N HIS A 248 -34.66 7.77 -4.88
CA HIS A 248 -35.23 9.14 -4.93
C HIS A 248 -35.39 9.62 -6.38
N PRO A 249 -36.59 10.10 -6.77
CA PRO A 249 -36.93 10.40 -8.18
C PRO A 249 -36.06 11.47 -8.85
N VAL A 250 -35.39 12.32 -8.09
CA VAL A 250 -34.50 13.37 -8.63
C VAL A 250 -33.07 12.87 -8.88
N THR A 251 -32.63 11.86 -8.12
CA THR A 251 -31.25 11.35 -8.16
C THR A 251 -31.15 9.94 -8.77
N ALA A 252 -32.27 9.28 -9.02
CA ALA A 252 -32.30 7.88 -9.50
C ALA A 252 -31.56 7.65 -10.83
N ASP A 253 -31.62 8.63 -11.75
CA ASP A 253 -30.98 8.56 -13.07
C ASP A 253 -29.53 9.08 -13.07
N ALA A 254 -29.02 9.57 -11.93
CA ALA A 254 -27.67 10.07 -11.81
C ALA A 254 -26.70 8.97 -11.41
N VAL A 255 -25.52 8.96 -12.01
CA VAL A 255 -24.43 8.04 -11.63
C VAL A 255 -23.67 8.68 -10.48
N ILE A 256 -24.05 8.31 -9.25
CA ILE A 256 -23.46 8.82 -8.01
C ILE A 256 -22.78 7.67 -7.28
N GLU A 257 -21.51 7.83 -7.03
CA GLU A 257 -20.72 6.93 -6.19
C GLU A 257 -20.65 7.49 -4.76
N VAL A 258 -20.80 6.61 -3.79
CA VAL A 258 -20.85 6.96 -2.36
C VAL A 258 -19.75 6.25 -1.62
N VAL A 259 -18.89 6.99 -0.94
CA VAL A 259 -17.83 6.46 -0.06
C VAL A 259 -18.09 7.00 1.34
N ASN A 260 -18.04 6.11 2.35
CA ASN A 260 -18.13 6.49 3.76
C ASN A 260 -16.86 6.09 4.49
N GLN A 261 -16.32 7.04 5.26
CA GLN A 261 -15.16 6.82 6.13
C GLN A 261 -15.46 7.42 7.51
N GLY A 262 -15.77 6.58 8.49
CA GLY A 262 -16.05 7.03 9.85
C GLY A 262 -17.19 8.06 9.97
N GLY A 263 -18.23 7.96 9.14
CA GLY A 263 -19.34 8.92 9.10
C GLY A 263 -19.10 10.14 8.18
N LEU A 264 -17.92 10.26 7.56
CA LEU A 264 -17.67 11.22 6.49
C LEU A 264 -18.06 10.58 5.15
N VAL A 265 -19.19 11.02 4.59
CA VAL A 265 -19.71 10.54 3.30
C VAL A 265 -19.25 11.47 2.19
N THR A 266 -18.57 10.91 1.19
CA THR A 266 -18.16 11.61 -0.04
C THR A 266 -19.03 11.14 -1.19
N LEU A 267 -19.64 12.08 -1.89
CA LEU A 267 -20.44 11.86 -3.10
C LEU A 267 -19.63 12.28 -4.32
N THR A 268 -19.38 11.37 -5.25
CA THR A 268 -18.68 11.62 -6.50
C THR A 268 -19.51 11.16 -7.69
N GLY A 269 -19.28 11.73 -8.87
CA GLY A 269 -19.99 11.37 -10.09
C GLY A 269 -20.49 12.56 -10.89
N VAL A 270 -21.40 12.29 -11.84
CA VAL A 270 -21.92 13.30 -12.76
C VAL A 270 -23.44 13.39 -12.62
N VAL A 271 -23.92 14.61 -12.39
CA VAL A 271 -25.36 14.94 -12.25
C VAL A 271 -25.81 15.89 -13.34
N PRO A 272 -27.08 15.87 -13.70
CA PRO A 272 -27.61 16.72 -14.79
C PRO A 272 -27.66 18.21 -14.45
N ASP A 273 -27.93 18.56 -13.19
CA ASP A 273 -28.12 19.93 -12.76
C ASP A 273 -27.78 20.17 -11.28
N GLU A 274 -27.73 21.44 -10.88
CA GLU A 274 -27.42 21.86 -9.51
C GLU A 274 -28.49 21.39 -8.50
N LYS A 275 -29.77 21.27 -8.94
CA LYS A 275 -30.84 20.78 -8.08
C LYS A 275 -30.62 19.31 -7.68
N THR A 276 -30.16 18.47 -8.62
CA THR A 276 -29.83 17.08 -8.38
C THR A 276 -28.65 17.00 -7.44
N ARG A 277 -27.62 17.84 -7.62
CA ARG A 277 -26.45 17.92 -6.74
C ARG A 277 -26.81 18.22 -5.29
N GLN A 278 -27.62 19.28 -5.07
CA GLN A 278 -28.08 19.67 -3.72
C GLN A 278 -29.02 18.64 -3.10
N THR A 279 -29.85 17.99 -3.92
CA THR A 279 -30.74 16.92 -3.43
C THR A 279 -29.99 15.73 -2.97
N ALA A 280 -28.95 15.34 -3.70
CA ALA A 280 -28.05 14.22 -3.30
C ALA A 280 -27.37 14.48 -1.95
N GLU A 281 -26.83 15.68 -1.75
CA GLU A 281 -26.23 16.08 -0.47
C GLU A 281 -27.24 16.02 0.69
N LYS A 282 -28.44 16.52 0.46
CA LYS A 282 -29.52 16.50 1.47
C LYS A 282 -29.92 15.08 1.85
N ILE A 283 -30.05 14.18 0.87
CA ILE A 283 -30.40 12.77 1.11
C ILE A 283 -29.30 12.10 1.92
N ALA A 284 -28.04 12.31 1.56
CA ALA A 284 -26.90 11.74 2.28
C ALA A 284 -26.83 12.24 3.73
N THR A 285 -27.04 13.53 3.96
CA THR A 285 -27.03 14.14 5.31
C THR A 285 -28.16 13.65 6.20
N GLN A 286 -29.25 13.15 5.63
CA GLN A 286 -30.40 12.64 6.39
C GLN A 286 -30.27 11.16 6.83
N GLN A 287 -29.21 10.48 6.40
CA GLN A 287 -29.00 9.08 6.77
C GLN A 287 -28.35 8.95 8.16
N ASP A 288 -28.73 7.91 8.89
CA ASP A 288 -28.17 7.59 10.20
C ASP A 288 -26.67 7.29 10.10
N ASN A 289 -25.91 7.76 11.09
CA ASN A 289 -24.45 7.63 11.19
C ASN A 289 -23.66 8.41 10.12
N VAL A 290 -24.26 9.37 9.45
CA VAL A 290 -23.57 10.36 8.63
C VAL A 290 -23.26 11.60 9.46
N VAL A 291 -21.97 11.88 9.67
CA VAL A 291 -21.49 13.03 10.46
C VAL A 291 -21.28 14.25 9.55
N LYS A 292 -20.77 14.01 8.34
CA LYS A 292 -20.48 15.07 7.36
C LYS A 292 -20.58 14.53 5.95
N VAL A 293 -21.05 15.37 5.03
CA VAL A 293 -21.08 15.06 3.58
C VAL A 293 -20.10 15.98 2.85
N VAL A 294 -19.29 15.40 1.98
CA VAL A 294 -18.47 16.09 0.98
C VAL A 294 -19.11 15.85 -0.38
N ASN A 295 -19.50 16.91 -1.06
CA ASN A 295 -20.24 16.84 -2.32
C ASN A 295 -19.33 17.24 -3.49
N ASP A 296 -18.67 16.25 -4.09
CA ASP A 296 -17.77 16.40 -5.24
C ASP A 296 -18.45 16.01 -6.56
N LEU A 297 -19.78 16.13 -6.62
CA LEU A 297 -20.57 15.89 -7.85
C LEU A 297 -20.31 16.97 -8.89
N VAL A 298 -20.05 16.54 -10.13
CA VAL A 298 -19.83 17.41 -11.28
C VAL A 298 -21.12 17.54 -12.10
N ILE A 299 -21.51 18.77 -12.44
CA ILE A 299 -22.68 19.00 -13.28
C ILE A 299 -22.30 18.80 -14.75
N ARG A 300 -23.07 17.98 -15.47
CA ARG A 300 -22.88 17.79 -16.92
C ARG A 300 -23.19 19.12 -17.63
N MET A 301 -22.18 19.77 -18.20
CA MET A 301 -22.42 20.89 -19.11
C MET A 301 -23.15 20.35 -20.34
N GLY A 302 -24.41 20.79 -20.54
CA GLY A 302 -25.14 20.48 -21.76
C GLY A 302 -24.47 21.15 -22.95
N GLU A 303 -24.25 20.39 -24.02
CA GLU A 303 -23.92 20.97 -25.31
C GLU A 303 -25.12 21.80 -25.75
N TYR A 304 -24.94 23.11 -25.85
CA TYR A 304 -25.88 23.97 -26.55
C TYR A 304 -25.77 23.65 -28.05
N THR A 305 -26.79 22.96 -28.58
CA THR A 305 -27.05 22.91 -30.03
C THR A 305 -27.88 24.15 -30.41
#